data_05326579e5f9f451e61283c0aab2cd1c
#
_entry.id   05326579e5f9f451e61283c0aab2cd1c
#
_cell.length_a   1.000
_cell.length_b   1.000
_cell.length_c   1.000
_cell.angle_alpha   90.00
_cell.angle_beta   90.00
_cell.angle_gamma   90.00
#
_symmetry.space_group_name_H-M   'P 1'
#
loop_
_entity.id
_entity.type
_entity.pdbx_description
1 polymer ?
#
loop_
_entity_poly.entity_id
_entity_poly.type
_entity_poly.pdbx_seq_one_letter_code
_entity_poly.pdbx_strand_id
1 'polypeptide(L)'
;MVFAFLVFLVALVGAGALAVVHIARASANVVYADTWGHINMVGHFLSGRLFPAELFAPHNQNRPVVLNIILLLSAKYDHLNLIHVEYLSVIFAILTVVIIVYFCRQMFEGNYPLMFIILSVATLLMLSLSQWENFLLPINIVFFSTITFSVGSILLLHRHLLRDASNGLSVDFFGAILLSALALFSMGGGILTPVVNTIQIALSWFLFRKQVRTTIVVYVIVAGLLTFIYLKSLGQSIDYNYDLTHLAEMSQFILAGLGNSTVGFFNNASILQLDIIFGIFLSAMYVFAGVKFFRLPRPEQEQSLGVFCLLLLGIFEQMLIGLGRLHLGVGNAASSRYATLTMISVVAALILLSTYTRGSRIYAALAILLGGGICSFAILADYEEAKMETARMQYAQNLQRILRGGQITEADKANLEWDNLEDIVSGNEVLKQHGLSLYDEKSNPSR
;
A
#
# COMPACT_ATOMS: atom_id res chain seq x y z
N MET A 1 -10.42 10.73 -27.73
CA MET A 1 -10.17 11.36 -26.42
C MET A 1 -11.37 11.14 -25.47
N VAL A 2 -12.56 11.66 -25.79
CA VAL A 2 -13.76 11.56 -24.91
C VAL A 2 -14.08 10.12 -24.50
N PHE A 3 -14.10 9.16 -25.43
CA PHE A 3 -14.37 7.76 -25.14
C PHE A 3 -13.36 7.16 -24.11
N ALA A 4 -12.06 7.36 -24.31
CA ALA A 4 -11.05 6.85 -23.38
C ALA A 4 -11.14 7.51 -21.99
N PHE A 5 -11.49 8.78 -21.92
CA PHE A 5 -11.76 9.47 -20.66
C PHE A 5 -13.00 8.90 -19.95
N LEU A 6 -14.06 8.62 -20.70
CA LEU A 6 -15.26 7.97 -20.13
C LEU A 6 -14.96 6.56 -19.60
N VAL A 7 -14.13 5.77 -20.32
CA VAL A 7 -13.68 4.46 -19.83
C VAL A 7 -12.92 4.58 -18.51
N PHE A 8 -12.02 5.57 -18.42
CA PHE A 8 -11.30 5.83 -17.16
C PHE A 8 -12.26 6.25 -16.03
N LEU A 9 -13.20 7.14 -16.32
CA LEU A 9 -14.17 7.59 -15.32
C LEU A 9 -15.07 6.43 -14.83
N VAL A 10 -15.52 5.58 -15.75
CA VAL A 10 -16.29 4.37 -15.41
C VAL A 10 -15.45 3.40 -14.56
N ALA A 11 -14.17 3.21 -14.90
CA ALA A 11 -13.27 2.38 -14.09
C ALA A 11 -13.10 2.96 -12.68
N LEU A 12 -12.87 4.27 -12.55
CA LEU A 12 -12.66 4.93 -11.26
C LEU A 12 -13.90 4.88 -10.38
N VAL A 13 -15.05 5.28 -10.93
CA VAL A 13 -16.32 5.30 -10.18
C VAL A 13 -16.80 3.87 -9.91
N GLY A 14 -16.70 2.98 -10.89
CA GLY A 14 -17.16 1.59 -10.77
C GLY A 14 -16.33 0.80 -9.75
N ALA A 15 -15.01 0.83 -9.84
CA ALA A 15 -14.14 0.11 -8.90
C ALA A 15 -14.21 0.74 -7.50
N GLY A 16 -14.26 2.07 -7.38
CA GLY A 16 -14.44 2.75 -6.10
C GLY A 16 -15.79 2.40 -5.44
N ALA A 17 -16.88 2.40 -6.21
CA ALA A 17 -18.20 2.00 -5.72
C ALA A 17 -18.22 0.51 -5.31
N LEU A 18 -17.57 -0.37 -6.08
CA LEU A 18 -17.45 -1.78 -5.74
C LEU A 18 -16.74 -1.98 -4.40
N ALA A 19 -15.61 -1.31 -4.19
CA ALA A 19 -14.87 -1.38 -2.92
C ALA A 19 -15.71 -0.86 -1.74
N VAL A 20 -16.42 0.26 -1.90
CA VAL A 20 -17.33 0.81 -0.87
C VAL A 20 -18.47 -0.16 -0.55
N VAL A 21 -19.11 -0.74 -1.58
CA VAL A 21 -20.20 -1.71 -1.40
C VAL A 21 -19.67 -3.00 -0.74
N HIS A 22 -18.48 -3.46 -1.13
CA HIS A 22 -17.85 -4.62 -0.52
C HIS A 22 -17.61 -4.41 0.99
N ILE A 23 -17.03 -3.28 1.40
CA ILE A 23 -16.87 -2.92 2.80
C ILE A 23 -18.24 -2.92 3.50
N ALA A 24 -19.24 -2.26 2.94
CA ALA A 24 -20.58 -2.19 3.54
C ALA A 24 -21.25 -3.55 3.75
N ARG A 25 -20.92 -4.55 2.91
CA ARG A 25 -21.54 -5.89 2.95
C ARG A 25 -20.72 -6.94 3.69
N ALA A 26 -19.40 -6.76 3.76
CA ALA A 26 -18.47 -7.74 4.32
C ALA A 26 -17.93 -7.37 5.71
N SER A 27 -18.04 -6.09 6.12
CA SER A 27 -17.53 -5.59 7.40
C SER A 27 -18.60 -5.42 8.45
N ALA A 28 -18.18 -5.52 9.71
CA ALA A 28 -18.95 -5.07 10.86
C ALA A 28 -18.06 -4.22 11.79
N ASN A 29 -18.70 -3.30 12.54
CA ASN A 29 -17.97 -2.47 13.50
C ASN A 29 -17.54 -3.31 14.70
N VAL A 30 -16.39 -4.00 14.59
CA VAL A 30 -15.84 -4.90 15.60
C VAL A 30 -14.32 -4.86 15.57
N VAL A 31 -13.68 -4.87 16.74
CA VAL A 31 -12.23 -4.97 16.87
C VAL A 31 -11.83 -6.43 16.74
N TYR A 32 -10.85 -6.70 15.89
CA TYR A 32 -10.24 -8.04 15.78
C TYR A 32 -8.81 -7.96 15.21
N ALA A 33 -8.11 -9.08 15.21
CA ALA A 33 -6.73 -9.22 14.77
C ALA A 33 -5.80 -8.16 15.42
N ASP A 34 -4.79 -7.73 14.72
CA ASP A 34 -3.77 -6.79 15.18
C ASP A 34 -4.33 -5.45 15.72
N THR A 35 -5.60 -5.13 15.47
CA THR A 35 -6.23 -3.90 15.99
C THR A 35 -6.30 -3.87 17.51
N TRP A 36 -6.35 -5.04 18.18
CA TRP A 36 -6.34 -5.13 19.65
C TRP A 36 -5.13 -4.46 20.29
N GLY A 37 -3.96 -4.54 19.66
CA GLY A 37 -2.73 -3.90 20.13
C GLY A 37 -2.79 -2.38 20.26
N HIS A 38 -3.84 -1.73 19.75
CA HIS A 38 -4.01 -0.27 19.76
C HIS A 38 -5.12 0.22 20.71
N ILE A 39 -6.00 -0.65 21.21
CA ILE A 39 -7.21 -0.24 21.93
C ILE A 39 -6.88 0.34 23.30
N ASN A 40 -5.89 -0.19 24.01
CA ASN A 40 -5.46 0.37 25.30
C ASN A 40 -4.93 1.81 25.16
N MET A 41 -4.18 2.11 24.08
CA MET A 41 -3.75 3.47 23.75
C MET A 41 -4.95 4.41 23.54
N VAL A 42 -6.00 3.94 22.85
CA VAL A 42 -7.27 4.69 22.69
C VAL A 42 -7.90 5.00 24.06
N GLY A 43 -7.95 4.02 24.98
CA GLY A 43 -8.44 4.21 26.33
C GLY A 43 -7.64 5.26 27.13
N HIS A 44 -6.31 5.22 27.04
CA HIS A 44 -5.45 6.23 27.64
C HIS A 44 -5.72 7.64 27.10
N PHE A 45 -5.89 7.74 25.79
CA PHE A 45 -6.22 9.02 25.14
C PHE A 45 -7.55 9.61 25.63
N LEU A 46 -8.62 8.83 25.63
CA LEU A 46 -9.94 9.27 26.05
C LEU A 46 -10.00 9.63 27.54
N SER A 47 -9.15 8.98 28.35
CA SER A 47 -8.98 9.27 29.79
C SER A 47 -8.02 10.45 30.06
N GLY A 48 -7.46 11.11 29.04
CA GLY A 48 -6.51 12.19 29.18
C GLY A 48 -5.12 11.77 29.72
N ARG A 49 -4.77 10.48 29.59
CA ARG A 49 -3.51 9.88 30.13
C ARG A 49 -2.56 9.40 29.03
N LEU A 50 -2.80 9.76 27.76
CA LEU A 50 -1.94 9.36 26.66
C LEU A 50 -0.53 9.94 26.80
N PHE A 51 0.47 9.08 26.78
CA PHE A 51 1.86 9.48 26.66
C PHE A 51 2.28 9.55 25.18
N PRO A 52 3.04 10.58 24.77
CA PRO A 52 3.52 10.67 23.37
C PRO A 52 4.28 9.45 22.90
N ALA A 53 4.97 8.73 23.80
CA ALA A 53 5.68 7.49 23.48
C ALA A 53 4.75 6.38 22.96
N GLU A 54 3.48 6.34 23.38
CA GLU A 54 2.51 5.34 22.94
C GLU A 54 2.13 5.51 21.46
N LEU A 55 2.13 6.77 20.96
CA LEU A 55 1.94 7.03 19.53
C LEU A 55 3.03 6.41 18.66
N PHE A 56 4.24 6.33 19.21
CA PHE A 56 5.43 5.81 18.54
C PHE A 56 5.76 4.38 18.97
N ALA A 57 4.90 3.73 19.76
CA ALA A 57 5.12 2.37 20.20
C ALA A 57 5.27 1.42 18.99
N PRO A 58 6.22 0.48 19.03
CA PRO A 58 6.35 -0.50 17.97
C PRO A 58 5.18 -1.50 18.02
N HIS A 59 4.70 -1.89 16.83
CA HIS A 59 3.72 -2.95 16.66
C HIS A 59 4.18 -3.85 15.50
N ASN A 60 4.39 -5.13 15.74
CA ASN A 60 4.85 -6.09 14.73
C ASN A 60 6.03 -5.58 13.87
N GLN A 61 7.05 -5.03 14.49
CA GLN A 61 8.24 -4.45 13.83
C GLN A 61 7.95 -3.18 13.00
N ASN A 62 6.77 -2.58 13.15
CA ASN A 62 6.38 -1.33 12.53
C ASN A 62 6.19 -0.24 13.59
N ARG A 63 6.08 1.03 13.14
CA ARG A 63 5.64 2.17 13.95
C ARG A 63 4.47 2.83 13.24
N PRO A 64 3.25 2.34 13.44
CA PRO A 64 2.09 2.79 12.70
C PRO A 64 1.50 4.09 13.28
N VAL A 65 2.32 5.14 13.36
CA VAL A 65 1.91 6.44 13.94
C VAL A 65 0.72 7.03 13.20
N VAL A 66 0.69 6.90 11.87
CA VAL A 66 -0.44 7.39 11.06
C VAL A 66 -1.72 6.66 11.42
N LEU A 67 -1.68 5.34 11.55
CA LEU A 67 -2.83 4.54 12.02
C LEU A 67 -3.24 4.97 13.44
N ASN A 68 -2.28 5.09 14.36
CA ASN A 68 -2.56 5.50 15.73
C ASN A 68 -3.32 6.82 15.78
N ILE A 69 -2.89 7.83 15.00
CA ILE A 69 -3.59 9.12 14.89
C ILE A 69 -5.00 8.92 14.33
N ILE A 70 -5.19 8.11 13.28
CA ILE A 70 -6.49 7.83 12.70
C ILE A 70 -7.43 7.20 13.74
N LEU A 71 -6.97 6.17 14.48
CA LEU A 71 -7.76 5.52 15.52
C LEU A 71 -8.13 6.47 16.65
N LEU A 72 -7.22 7.34 17.10
CA LEU A 72 -7.52 8.33 18.14
C LEU A 72 -8.55 9.36 17.66
N LEU A 73 -8.44 9.82 16.41
CA LEU A 73 -9.43 10.73 15.82
C LEU A 73 -10.79 10.05 15.65
N SER A 74 -10.81 8.81 15.17
CA SER A 74 -12.04 8.01 15.05
C SER A 74 -12.67 7.79 16.43
N ALA A 75 -11.90 7.44 17.45
CA ALA A 75 -12.42 7.25 18.81
C ALA A 75 -13.03 8.54 19.37
N LYS A 76 -12.40 9.69 19.14
CA LYS A 76 -12.86 10.99 19.68
C LYS A 76 -14.10 11.54 18.98
N TYR A 77 -14.18 11.40 17.66
CA TYR A 77 -15.19 12.08 16.85
C TYR A 77 -16.24 11.15 16.25
N ASP A 78 -15.97 9.85 16.21
CA ASP A 78 -16.76 8.85 15.50
C ASP A 78 -16.96 7.54 16.29
N HIS A 79 -16.79 7.59 17.62
CA HIS A 79 -16.99 6.45 18.53
C HIS A 79 -16.22 5.19 18.11
N LEU A 80 -15.02 5.36 17.49
CA LEU A 80 -14.21 4.27 16.92
C LEU A 80 -15.01 3.41 15.93
N ASN A 81 -15.67 4.05 14.98
CA ASN A 81 -16.33 3.33 13.90
C ASN A 81 -15.28 2.81 12.91
N LEU A 82 -14.94 1.54 13.03
CA LEU A 82 -13.88 0.89 12.24
C LEU A 82 -14.25 0.76 10.76
N ILE A 83 -15.54 0.67 10.42
CA ILE A 83 -16.01 0.68 9.02
C ILE A 83 -15.63 2.01 8.33
N HIS A 84 -15.73 3.14 9.06
CA HIS A 84 -15.29 4.41 8.51
C HIS A 84 -13.77 4.49 8.33
N VAL A 85 -13.00 3.83 9.20
CA VAL A 85 -11.54 3.67 9.00
C VAL A 85 -11.24 2.85 7.75
N GLU A 86 -12.00 1.78 7.49
CA GLU A 86 -11.87 0.97 6.27
C GLU A 86 -12.17 1.79 5.00
N TYR A 87 -13.18 2.67 5.02
CA TYR A 87 -13.44 3.58 3.89
C TYR A 87 -12.28 4.54 3.59
N LEU A 88 -11.46 4.91 4.59
CA LEU A 88 -10.25 5.70 4.34
C LEU A 88 -9.24 4.95 3.47
N SER A 89 -9.21 3.60 3.48
CA SER A 89 -8.39 2.80 2.56
C SER A 89 -8.77 3.07 1.10
N VAL A 90 -10.07 3.16 0.80
CA VAL A 90 -10.56 3.51 -0.54
C VAL A 90 -10.13 4.94 -0.92
N ILE A 91 -10.21 5.88 0.03
CA ILE A 91 -9.78 7.27 -0.21
C ILE A 91 -8.28 7.32 -0.54
N PHE A 92 -7.42 6.62 0.21
CA PHE A 92 -5.99 6.55 -0.08
C PHE A 92 -5.70 5.88 -1.44
N ALA A 93 -6.41 4.81 -1.79
CA ALA A 93 -6.28 4.17 -3.11
C ALA A 93 -6.64 5.15 -4.25
N ILE A 94 -7.75 5.88 -4.12
CA ILE A 94 -8.16 6.91 -5.09
C ILE A 94 -7.13 8.04 -5.16
N LEU A 95 -6.61 8.52 -4.02
CA LEU A 95 -5.57 9.55 -3.99
C LEU A 95 -4.31 9.08 -4.72
N THR A 96 -3.92 7.81 -4.55
CA THR A 96 -2.79 7.25 -5.30
C THR A 96 -3.03 7.31 -6.81
N VAL A 97 -4.22 6.93 -7.28
CA VAL A 97 -4.59 7.04 -8.70
C VAL A 97 -4.52 8.51 -9.18
N VAL A 98 -5.06 9.46 -8.40
CA VAL A 98 -5.03 10.89 -8.74
C VAL A 98 -3.59 11.40 -8.87
N ILE A 99 -2.69 10.99 -7.97
CA ILE A 99 -1.27 11.35 -8.04
C ILE A 99 -0.65 10.76 -9.32
N ILE A 100 -0.95 9.51 -9.67
CA ILE A 100 -0.45 8.85 -10.89
C ILE A 100 -0.98 9.57 -12.14
N VAL A 101 -2.26 9.98 -12.17
CA VAL A 101 -2.83 10.79 -13.26
C VAL A 101 -2.00 12.05 -13.49
N TYR A 102 -1.67 12.74 -12.41
CA TYR A 102 -0.86 13.95 -12.49
C TYR A 102 0.52 13.70 -13.10
N PHE A 103 1.18 12.60 -12.71
CA PHE A 103 2.45 12.17 -13.31
C PHE A 103 2.32 11.89 -14.81
N CYS A 104 1.31 11.13 -15.19
CA CYS A 104 1.12 10.69 -16.56
C CYS A 104 0.85 11.83 -17.52
N ARG A 105 0.23 12.92 -17.06
CA ARG A 105 -0.18 14.03 -17.91
C ARG A 105 0.98 14.62 -18.74
N GLN A 106 2.15 14.79 -18.15
CA GLN A 106 3.32 15.33 -18.84
C GLN A 106 3.96 14.31 -19.78
N MET A 107 3.97 13.03 -19.40
CA MET A 107 4.59 11.96 -20.18
C MET A 107 3.78 11.58 -21.42
N PHE A 108 2.46 11.75 -21.36
CA PHE A 108 1.53 11.43 -22.47
C PHE A 108 1.05 12.66 -23.24
N GLU A 109 1.80 13.76 -23.21
CA GLU A 109 1.44 14.94 -23.96
C GLU A 109 1.22 14.61 -25.45
N GLY A 110 0.02 14.93 -25.96
CA GLY A 110 -0.41 14.57 -27.32
C GLY A 110 -1.00 13.17 -27.49
N ASN A 111 -0.97 12.26 -26.49
CA ASN A 111 -1.55 10.92 -26.57
C ASN A 111 -2.45 10.60 -25.36
N TYR A 112 -3.36 11.50 -25.03
CA TYR A 112 -4.30 11.34 -23.92
C TYR A 112 -5.18 10.07 -23.97
N PRO A 113 -5.62 9.55 -25.15
CA PRO A 113 -6.37 8.30 -25.17
C PRO A 113 -5.60 7.12 -24.56
N LEU A 114 -4.32 6.95 -24.90
CA LEU A 114 -3.48 5.90 -24.33
C LEU A 114 -3.27 6.12 -22.82
N MET A 115 -3.06 7.37 -22.41
CA MET A 115 -2.96 7.72 -20.98
C MET A 115 -4.19 7.24 -20.21
N PHE A 116 -5.41 7.56 -20.67
CA PHE A 116 -6.63 7.16 -19.99
C PHE A 116 -6.84 5.64 -19.96
N ILE A 117 -6.43 4.90 -21.00
CA ILE A 117 -6.46 3.44 -21.00
C ILE A 117 -5.53 2.88 -19.90
N ILE A 118 -4.28 3.36 -19.82
CA ILE A 118 -3.32 2.92 -18.79
C ILE A 118 -3.80 3.30 -17.39
N LEU A 119 -4.40 4.48 -17.25
CA LEU A 119 -4.97 4.92 -15.98
C LEU A 119 -6.19 4.10 -15.57
N SER A 120 -6.98 3.58 -16.53
CA SER A 120 -8.06 2.64 -16.23
C SER A 120 -7.50 1.35 -15.64
N VAL A 121 -6.42 0.81 -16.20
CA VAL A 121 -5.71 -0.35 -15.65
C VAL A 121 -5.20 -0.07 -14.24
N ALA A 122 -4.50 1.06 -14.05
CA ALA A 122 -4.00 1.46 -12.73
C ALA A 122 -5.13 1.55 -11.69
N THR A 123 -6.27 2.11 -12.08
CA THR A 123 -7.45 2.25 -11.21
C THR A 123 -8.01 0.89 -10.81
N LEU A 124 -8.22 -0.01 -11.79
CA LEU A 124 -8.75 -1.34 -11.53
C LEU A 124 -7.80 -2.15 -10.63
N LEU A 125 -6.48 -2.02 -10.78
CA LEU A 125 -5.51 -2.66 -9.91
C LEU A 125 -5.53 -2.08 -8.48
N MET A 126 -5.47 -0.76 -8.36
CA MET A 126 -5.39 -0.09 -7.04
C MET A 126 -6.68 -0.22 -6.22
N LEU A 127 -7.81 -0.45 -6.85
CA LEU A 127 -9.12 -0.62 -6.20
C LEU A 127 -9.65 -2.06 -6.28
N SER A 128 -8.85 -3.03 -6.76
CA SER A 128 -9.24 -4.43 -6.85
C SER A 128 -9.47 -5.05 -5.48
N LEU A 129 -10.54 -5.83 -5.35
CA LEU A 129 -10.87 -6.60 -4.15
C LEU A 129 -9.90 -7.77 -3.91
N SER A 130 -8.97 -8.06 -4.84
CA SER A 130 -7.86 -9.00 -4.58
C SER A 130 -7.04 -8.58 -3.34
N GLN A 131 -7.14 -7.31 -2.92
CA GLN A 131 -6.53 -6.72 -1.73
C GLN A 131 -7.50 -6.68 -0.54
N TRP A 132 -8.45 -7.59 -0.46
CA TRP A 132 -9.56 -7.55 0.50
C TRP A 132 -9.14 -7.33 1.95
N GLU A 133 -8.02 -7.93 2.40
CA GLU A 133 -7.50 -7.69 3.76
C GLU A 133 -7.23 -6.21 4.02
N ASN A 134 -6.77 -5.46 3.01
CA ASN A 134 -6.47 -4.05 3.14
C ASN A 134 -7.72 -3.15 3.11
N PHE A 135 -8.85 -3.68 2.65
CA PHE A 135 -10.14 -2.98 2.71
C PHE A 135 -10.97 -3.34 3.94
N LEU A 136 -10.86 -4.58 4.45
CA LEU A 136 -11.72 -5.09 5.51
C LEU A 136 -11.05 -5.18 6.89
N LEU A 137 -9.73 -4.94 6.99
CA LEU A 137 -9.00 -4.86 8.23
C LEU A 137 -8.61 -3.41 8.50
N PRO A 138 -9.15 -2.75 9.55
CA PRO A 138 -8.87 -1.34 9.83
C PRO A 138 -7.38 -1.03 9.98
N ILE A 139 -6.61 -1.97 10.58
CA ILE A 139 -5.17 -1.81 10.74
C ILE A 139 -4.44 -1.75 9.39
N ASN A 140 -4.95 -2.41 8.37
CA ASN A 140 -4.29 -2.52 7.06
C ASN A 140 -4.37 -1.24 6.21
N ILE A 141 -5.06 -0.19 6.68
CA ILE A 141 -4.97 1.16 6.07
C ILE A 141 -3.50 1.62 5.92
N VAL A 142 -2.60 1.09 6.73
CA VAL A 142 -1.15 1.37 6.67
C VAL A 142 -0.55 1.03 5.30
N PHE A 143 -1.07 0.02 4.59
CA PHE A 143 -0.58 -0.35 3.25
C PHE A 143 -0.93 0.72 2.23
N PHE A 144 -2.19 1.14 2.18
CA PHE A 144 -2.63 2.20 1.25
C PHE A 144 -2.01 3.55 1.59
N SER A 145 -1.96 3.94 2.87
CA SER A 145 -1.35 5.21 3.29
C SER A 145 0.14 5.24 2.96
N THR A 146 0.88 4.15 3.19
CA THR A 146 2.31 4.06 2.84
C THR A 146 2.52 4.29 1.35
N ILE A 147 1.78 3.59 0.47
CA ILE A 147 1.91 3.76 -0.98
C ILE A 147 1.51 5.17 -1.41
N THR A 148 0.42 5.71 -0.89
CA THR A 148 -0.03 7.07 -1.23
C THR A 148 1.03 8.11 -0.90
N PHE A 149 1.60 8.04 0.31
CA PHE A 149 2.64 8.98 0.73
C PHE A 149 3.95 8.76 -0.02
N SER A 150 4.33 7.51 -0.29
CA SER A 150 5.54 7.19 -1.07
C SER A 150 5.44 7.73 -2.49
N VAL A 151 4.34 7.47 -3.19
CA VAL A 151 4.09 7.95 -4.55
C VAL A 151 4.05 9.48 -4.57
N GLY A 152 3.37 10.10 -3.60
CA GLY A 152 3.34 11.56 -3.45
C GLY A 152 4.73 12.15 -3.20
N SER A 153 5.54 11.52 -2.34
CA SER A 153 6.92 11.94 -2.04
C SER A 153 7.80 11.91 -3.28
N ILE A 154 7.79 10.78 -4.01
CA ILE A 154 8.56 10.61 -5.26
C ILE A 154 8.13 11.64 -6.31
N LEU A 155 6.81 11.93 -6.42
CA LEU A 155 6.31 12.94 -7.35
C LEU A 155 6.80 14.35 -6.99
N LEU A 156 6.65 14.76 -5.73
CA LEU A 156 7.06 16.11 -5.32
C LEU A 156 8.57 16.28 -5.46
N LEU A 157 9.36 15.27 -5.11
CA LEU A 157 10.80 15.28 -5.34
C LEU A 157 11.13 15.36 -6.84
N HIS A 158 10.43 14.61 -7.68
CA HIS A 158 10.60 14.67 -9.13
C HIS A 158 10.34 16.07 -9.68
N ARG A 159 9.25 16.72 -9.25
CA ARG A 159 8.95 18.12 -9.63
C ARG A 159 10.03 19.08 -9.17
N HIS A 160 10.58 18.91 -7.96
CA HIS A 160 11.71 19.70 -7.49
C HIS A 160 12.93 19.54 -8.39
N LEU A 161 13.26 18.28 -8.75
CA LEU A 161 14.43 17.96 -9.59
C LEU A 161 14.29 18.42 -11.06
N LEU A 162 13.05 18.55 -11.56
CA LEU A 162 12.81 19.11 -12.91
C LEU A 162 13.01 20.63 -12.98
N ARG A 163 12.91 21.34 -11.84
CA ARG A 163 13.14 22.79 -11.79
C ARG A 163 14.64 23.10 -11.91
N ASP A 164 14.97 24.30 -12.37
CA ASP A 164 16.35 24.74 -12.38
C ASP A 164 16.90 24.88 -10.96
N ALA A 165 18.06 24.27 -10.74
CA ALA A 165 18.73 24.18 -9.43
C ALA A 165 19.17 25.54 -8.85
N SER A 166 19.08 26.62 -9.61
CA SER A 166 19.41 27.99 -9.17
C SER A 166 18.46 28.53 -8.08
N ASN A 167 17.28 27.91 -7.90
CA ASN A 167 16.21 28.43 -7.03
C ASN A 167 16.23 27.85 -5.58
N GLY A 168 17.26 27.11 -5.19
CA GLY A 168 17.35 26.54 -3.84
C GLY A 168 16.32 25.44 -3.56
N LEU A 169 16.02 25.19 -2.27
CA LEU A 169 15.04 24.18 -1.85
C LEU A 169 13.62 24.71 -2.02
N SER A 170 12.80 24.00 -2.80
CA SER A 170 11.41 24.37 -3.10
C SER A 170 10.42 23.82 -2.08
N VAL A 171 9.19 24.32 -2.09
CA VAL A 171 8.07 23.76 -1.30
C VAL A 171 7.85 22.28 -1.64
N ASP A 172 8.01 21.89 -2.92
CA ASP A 172 7.91 20.49 -3.33
C ASP A 172 8.95 19.60 -2.65
N PHE A 173 10.16 20.12 -2.41
CA PHE A 173 11.21 19.38 -1.67
C PHE A 173 10.81 19.12 -0.22
N PHE A 174 10.31 20.14 0.48
CA PHE A 174 9.83 19.96 1.87
C PHE A 174 8.59 19.07 1.93
N GLY A 175 7.68 19.19 0.96
CA GLY A 175 6.55 18.28 0.81
C GLY A 175 6.99 16.83 0.60
N ALA A 176 8.03 16.60 -0.21
CA ALA A 176 8.59 15.27 -0.42
C ALA A 176 9.17 14.67 0.87
N ILE A 177 9.89 15.46 1.67
CA ILE A 177 10.39 15.03 2.99
C ILE A 177 9.23 14.70 3.93
N LEU A 178 8.22 15.55 4.02
CA LEU A 178 7.05 15.31 4.88
C LEU A 178 6.33 14.02 4.50
N LEU A 179 6.04 13.82 3.21
CA LEU A 179 5.39 12.60 2.74
C LEU A 179 6.28 11.36 2.92
N SER A 180 7.60 11.50 2.77
CA SER A 180 8.55 10.42 3.07
C SER A 180 8.51 10.04 4.57
N ALA A 181 8.42 11.02 5.46
CA ALA A 181 8.25 10.78 6.89
C ALA A 181 6.91 10.10 7.20
N LEU A 182 5.80 10.56 6.60
CA LEU A 182 4.49 9.95 6.76
C LEU A 182 4.46 8.49 6.25
N ALA A 183 5.11 8.20 5.12
CA ALA A 183 5.26 6.82 4.63
C ALA A 183 6.02 5.95 5.63
N LEU A 184 7.17 6.43 6.12
CA LEU A 184 8.01 5.74 7.10
C LEU A 184 7.25 5.43 8.40
N PHE A 185 6.46 6.38 8.90
CA PHE A 185 5.65 6.23 10.12
C PHE A 185 4.25 5.67 9.86
N SER A 186 3.94 5.19 8.66
CA SER A 186 2.76 4.39 8.39
C SER A 186 3.06 2.90 8.56
N MET A 187 4.14 2.40 7.93
CA MET A 187 4.51 0.98 7.96
C MET A 187 6.00 0.80 7.69
N GLY A 188 6.57 -0.37 8.04
CA GLY A 188 7.99 -0.70 7.82
C GLY A 188 8.44 -0.58 6.35
N GLY A 189 7.57 -0.91 5.41
CA GLY A 189 7.83 -0.71 3.98
C GLY A 189 8.11 0.75 3.62
N GLY A 190 7.53 1.70 4.34
CA GLY A 190 7.80 3.12 4.14
C GLY A 190 9.26 3.55 4.25
N ILE A 191 10.14 2.71 4.83
CA ILE A 191 11.61 2.93 4.86
C ILE A 191 12.21 2.97 3.46
N LEU A 192 11.57 2.35 2.49
CA LEU A 192 12.02 2.35 1.10
C LEU A 192 11.78 3.68 0.40
N THR A 193 10.85 4.51 0.88
CA THR A 193 10.60 5.84 0.32
C THR A 193 11.83 6.74 0.36
N PRO A 194 12.50 6.95 1.51
CA PRO A 194 13.74 7.73 1.54
C PRO A 194 14.87 7.08 0.74
N VAL A 195 14.93 5.74 0.65
CA VAL A 195 15.94 5.03 -0.17
C VAL A 195 15.72 5.34 -1.65
N VAL A 196 14.49 5.16 -2.15
CA VAL A 196 14.15 5.40 -3.56
C VAL A 196 14.31 6.88 -3.93
N ASN A 197 13.93 7.79 -3.05
CA ASN A 197 14.17 9.22 -3.25
C ASN A 197 15.67 9.56 -3.34
N THR A 198 16.50 8.92 -2.52
CA THR A 198 17.97 9.07 -2.62
C THR A 198 18.49 8.57 -3.96
N ILE A 199 18.00 7.42 -4.44
CA ILE A 199 18.31 6.89 -5.77
C ILE A 199 17.85 7.89 -6.85
N GLN A 200 16.67 8.48 -6.72
CA GLN A 200 16.15 9.47 -7.67
C GLN A 200 17.05 10.70 -7.77
N ILE A 201 17.51 11.23 -6.63
CA ILE A 201 18.46 12.35 -6.60
C ILE A 201 19.79 11.95 -7.24
N ALA A 202 20.31 10.76 -6.91
CA ALA A 202 21.55 10.25 -7.45
C ALA A 202 21.49 10.07 -8.97
N LEU A 203 20.42 9.47 -9.49
CA LEU A 203 20.20 9.32 -10.93
C LEU A 203 20.06 10.68 -11.63
N SER A 204 19.39 11.64 -11.00
CA SER A 204 19.29 13.00 -11.53
C SER A 204 20.66 13.67 -11.66
N TRP A 205 21.53 13.46 -10.67
CA TRP A 205 22.89 13.96 -10.72
C TRP A 205 23.74 13.27 -11.78
N PHE A 206 23.73 11.93 -11.80
CA PHE A 206 24.57 11.12 -12.70
C PHE A 206 24.14 11.25 -14.18
N LEU A 207 22.86 11.07 -14.46
CA LEU A 207 22.35 10.99 -15.84
C LEU A 207 22.19 12.37 -16.47
N PHE A 208 21.68 13.35 -15.69
CA PHE A 208 21.30 14.65 -16.21
C PHE A 208 22.24 15.79 -15.83
N ARG A 209 23.25 15.50 -15.00
CA ARG A 209 24.26 16.49 -14.56
C ARG A 209 23.64 17.66 -13.79
N LYS A 210 22.49 17.43 -13.12
CA LYS A 210 21.83 18.46 -12.30
C LYS A 210 22.73 18.89 -11.13
N GLN A 211 22.69 20.17 -10.80
CA GLN A 211 23.39 20.70 -9.63
C GLN A 211 22.52 20.49 -8.37
N VAL A 212 22.56 19.29 -7.81
CA VAL A 212 21.69 18.88 -6.70
C VAL A 212 22.44 18.71 -5.36
N ARG A 213 23.63 19.32 -5.21
CA ARG A 213 24.46 19.15 -4.01
C ARG A 213 23.72 19.48 -2.71
N THR A 214 23.06 20.62 -2.64
CA THR A 214 22.29 21.03 -1.46
C THR A 214 21.13 20.09 -1.22
N THR A 215 20.40 19.71 -2.27
CA THR A 215 19.29 18.75 -2.22
C THR A 215 19.74 17.40 -1.65
N ILE A 216 20.88 16.86 -2.17
CA ILE A 216 21.45 15.59 -1.68
C ILE A 216 21.78 15.70 -0.19
N VAL A 217 22.56 16.71 0.21
CA VAL A 217 23.04 16.84 1.59
C VAL A 217 21.87 16.96 2.54
N VAL A 218 20.94 17.88 2.29
CA VAL A 218 19.80 18.09 3.18
C VAL A 218 18.89 16.88 3.21
N TYR A 219 18.60 16.26 2.05
CA TYR A 219 17.73 15.09 1.98
C TYR A 219 18.33 13.91 2.75
N VAL A 220 19.61 13.56 2.51
CA VAL A 220 20.28 12.42 3.14
C VAL A 220 20.38 12.62 4.67
N ILE A 221 20.69 13.84 5.13
CA ILE A 221 20.75 14.13 6.57
C ILE A 221 19.36 13.93 7.21
N VAL A 222 18.31 14.54 6.63
CA VAL A 222 16.96 14.47 7.22
C VAL A 222 16.40 13.05 7.12
N ALA A 223 16.50 12.41 5.95
CA ALA A 223 16.05 11.03 5.75
C ALA A 223 16.83 10.04 6.65
N GLY A 224 18.15 10.22 6.77
CA GLY A 224 18.99 9.42 7.66
C GLY A 224 18.59 9.59 9.13
N LEU A 225 18.32 10.81 9.58
CA LEU A 225 17.86 11.09 10.94
C LEU A 225 16.49 10.47 11.22
N LEU A 226 15.53 10.63 10.31
CA LEU A 226 14.20 10.04 10.44
C LEU A 226 14.28 8.51 10.49
N THR A 227 15.07 7.90 9.60
CA THR A 227 15.30 6.45 9.58
C THR A 227 15.97 5.98 10.86
N PHE A 228 16.97 6.71 11.37
CA PHE A 228 17.62 6.40 12.64
C PHE A 228 16.64 6.44 13.82
N ILE A 229 15.79 7.50 13.90
CA ILE A 229 14.74 7.62 14.94
C ILE A 229 13.77 6.44 14.83
N TYR A 230 13.39 6.06 13.61
CA TYR A 230 12.49 4.93 13.36
C TYR A 230 13.11 3.62 13.86
N LEU A 231 14.37 3.34 13.54
CA LEU A 231 15.04 2.06 13.83
C LEU A 231 15.50 1.97 15.30
N LYS A 232 15.93 3.08 15.93
CA LYS A 232 16.57 3.11 17.26
C LYS A 232 15.81 2.35 18.34
N SER A 233 14.52 2.20 18.24
CA SER A 233 13.68 1.61 19.29
C SER A 233 12.80 0.46 18.78
N LEU A 234 13.09 -0.11 17.61
CA LEU A 234 12.47 -1.36 17.18
C LEU A 234 12.99 -2.57 17.98
N GLY A 235 14.08 -2.38 18.73
CA GLY A 235 14.46 -3.06 19.99
C GLY A 235 14.69 -4.55 19.95
N GLN A 236 14.52 -5.27 18.86
CA GLN A 236 14.86 -6.69 18.79
C GLN A 236 15.45 -7.04 17.43
N SER A 237 16.63 -7.65 17.49
CA SER A 237 17.25 -8.33 16.37
C SER A 237 16.24 -9.29 15.75
N ILE A 238 15.96 -9.09 14.48
CA ILE A 238 15.33 -10.11 13.65
C ILE A 238 16.46 -11.15 13.47
N ASP A 239 16.50 -12.15 14.32
CA ASP A 239 17.45 -13.29 14.21
C ASP A 239 17.02 -14.21 13.05
N TYR A 240 16.87 -13.63 11.84
CA TYR A 240 16.71 -14.43 10.65
C TYR A 240 18.10 -14.69 10.05
N ASN A 241 18.70 -15.82 10.44
CA ASN A 241 19.88 -16.35 9.80
C ASN A 241 19.52 -16.91 8.42
N TYR A 242 19.29 -16.03 7.45
CA TYR A 242 19.19 -16.44 6.05
C TYR A 242 20.61 -16.69 5.51
N ASP A 243 20.93 -17.94 5.27
CA ASP A 243 22.14 -18.33 4.56
C ASP A 243 21.85 -18.55 3.05
N LEU A 244 22.89 -18.94 2.30
CA LEU A 244 22.76 -19.19 0.87
C LEU A 244 21.76 -20.31 0.52
N THR A 245 21.41 -21.19 1.47
CA THR A 245 20.43 -22.27 1.24
C THR A 245 19.01 -21.73 1.07
N HIS A 246 18.71 -20.57 1.65
CA HIS A 246 17.41 -19.91 1.56
C HIS A 246 17.23 -19.06 0.28
N LEU A 247 18.27 -18.92 -0.57
CA LEU A 247 18.18 -18.11 -1.79
C LEU A 247 17.10 -18.61 -2.76
N ALA A 248 16.92 -19.92 -2.87
CA ALA A 248 15.88 -20.50 -3.73
C ALA A 248 14.48 -20.18 -3.22
N GLU A 249 14.23 -20.35 -1.91
CA GLU A 249 12.98 -20.03 -1.26
C GLU A 249 12.70 -18.53 -1.30
N MET A 250 13.70 -17.68 -1.06
CA MET A 250 13.61 -16.24 -1.18
C MET A 250 13.22 -15.81 -2.60
N SER A 251 13.85 -16.42 -3.62
CA SER A 251 13.53 -16.16 -5.03
C SER A 251 12.09 -16.56 -5.35
N GLN A 252 11.63 -17.72 -4.87
CA GLN A 252 10.25 -18.18 -5.03
C GLN A 252 9.28 -17.25 -4.32
N PHE A 253 9.60 -16.82 -3.09
CA PHE A 253 8.78 -15.86 -2.33
C PHE A 253 8.63 -14.54 -3.09
N ILE A 254 9.74 -13.97 -3.57
CA ILE A 254 9.72 -12.70 -4.32
C ILE A 254 8.91 -12.86 -5.60
N LEU A 255 9.14 -13.92 -6.37
CA LEU A 255 8.39 -14.16 -7.62
C LEU A 255 6.89 -14.40 -7.35
N ALA A 256 6.54 -15.20 -6.35
CA ALA A 256 5.15 -15.43 -5.99
C ALA A 256 4.45 -14.12 -5.57
N GLY A 257 5.11 -13.30 -4.75
CA GLY A 257 4.54 -12.02 -4.32
C GLY A 257 4.41 -10.99 -5.43
N LEU A 258 5.35 -10.96 -6.40
CA LEU A 258 5.19 -10.14 -7.61
C LEU A 258 4.00 -10.63 -8.45
N GLY A 259 3.83 -11.94 -8.62
CA GLY A 259 2.71 -12.52 -9.35
C GLY A 259 1.37 -12.34 -8.63
N ASN A 260 1.35 -12.41 -7.31
CA ASN A 260 0.17 -12.18 -6.49
C ASN A 260 -0.48 -10.81 -6.73
N SER A 261 0.29 -9.79 -7.11
CA SER A 261 -0.26 -8.48 -7.47
C SER A 261 -1.28 -8.53 -8.63
N THR A 262 -1.31 -9.62 -9.39
CA THR A 262 -2.22 -9.79 -10.54
C THR A 262 -3.13 -11.00 -10.44
N VAL A 263 -2.75 -12.03 -9.66
CA VAL A 263 -3.43 -13.34 -9.60
C VAL A 263 -3.95 -13.67 -8.20
N GLY A 264 -3.61 -12.89 -7.20
CA GLY A 264 -3.71 -13.04 -5.72
C GLY A 264 -4.96 -13.63 -5.11
N PHE A 265 -5.78 -14.29 -5.90
CA PHE A 265 -7.10 -14.71 -5.47
C PHE A 265 -7.21 -16.21 -5.15
N PHE A 266 -6.34 -17.01 -5.65
CA PHE A 266 -6.54 -18.47 -5.60
C PHE A 266 -5.73 -19.14 -4.46
N ASN A 267 -6.24 -19.16 -3.28
CA ASN A 267 -5.64 -19.67 -2.02
C ASN A 267 -5.38 -21.20 -2.00
N ASN A 268 -4.99 -21.84 -3.11
CA ASN A 268 -4.66 -23.26 -3.18
C ASN A 268 -3.20 -23.48 -3.59
N ALA A 269 -2.55 -24.54 -3.11
CA ALA A 269 -1.13 -24.86 -3.38
C ALA A 269 -0.77 -24.94 -4.88
N SER A 270 -1.73 -25.31 -5.75
CA SER A 270 -1.57 -25.31 -7.22
C SER A 270 -1.44 -23.89 -7.80
N ILE A 271 -1.72 -22.87 -7.03
CA ILE A 271 -1.77 -21.46 -7.45
C ILE A 271 -0.51 -20.73 -7.10
N LEU A 272 0.21 -21.14 -6.06
CA LEU A 272 1.55 -20.64 -5.80
C LEU A 272 2.46 -20.80 -7.03
N GLN A 273 2.31 -21.90 -7.79
CA GLN A 273 3.04 -22.09 -9.04
C GLN A 273 2.62 -21.10 -10.12
N LEU A 274 1.33 -20.78 -10.19
CA LEU A 274 0.81 -19.78 -11.12
C LEU A 274 1.32 -18.39 -10.77
N ASP A 275 1.32 -18.00 -9.49
CA ASP A 275 1.89 -16.75 -9.01
C ASP A 275 3.38 -16.64 -9.36
N ILE A 276 4.15 -17.70 -9.18
CA ILE A 276 5.58 -17.72 -9.55
C ILE A 276 5.74 -17.51 -11.07
N ILE A 277 4.93 -18.19 -11.91
CA ILE A 277 4.98 -18.01 -13.36
C ILE A 277 4.66 -16.57 -13.76
N PHE A 278 3.61 -15.99 -13.19
CA PHE A 278 3.27 -14.59 -13.41
C PHE A 278 4.36 -13.65 -12.89
N GLY A 279 4.94 -13.95 -11.75
CA GLY A 279 6.06 -13.19 -11.19
C GLY A 279 7.30 -13.19 -12.10
N ILE A 280 7.63 -14.33 -12.73
CA ILE A 280 8.69 -14.40 -13.75
C ILE A 280 8.33 -13.49 -14.93
N PHE A 281 7.09 -13.57 -15.43
CA PHE A 281 6.63 -12.72 -16.53
C PHE A 281 6.71 -11.24 -16.18
N LEU A 282 6.21 -10.83 -15.01
CA LEU A 282 6.29 -9.45 -14.54
C LEU A 282 7.74 -8.99 -14.33
N SER A 283 8.61 -9.85 -13.79
CA SER A 283 10.03 -9.54 -13.66
C SER A 283 10.69 -9.27 -15.01
N ALA A 284 10.39 -10.07 -16.03
CA ALA A 284 10.85 -9.82 -17.38
C ALA A 284 10.32 -8.48 -17.93
N MET A 285 9.05 -8.17 -17.67
CA MET A 285 8.44 -6.87 -18.04
C MET A 285 9.15 -5.70 -17.33
N TYR A 286 9.49 -5.82 -16.05
CA TYR A 286 10.21 -4.79 -15.29
C TYR A 286 11.63 -4.56 -15.81
N VAL A 287 12.36 -5.64 -16.09
CA VAL A 287 13.68 -5.56 -16.71
C VAL A 287 13.57 -4.86 -18.08
N PHE A 288 12.59 -5.23 -18.89
CA PHE A 288 12.38 -4.60 -20.19
C PHE A 288 12.05 -3.11 -20.06
N ALA A 289 11.16 -2.73 -19.12
CA ALA A 289 10.83 -1.34 -18.84
C ALA A 289 12.06 -0.55 -18.38
N GLY A 290 12.88 -1.13 -17.49
CA GLY A 290 14.14 -0.54 -17.03
C GLY A 290 15.17 -0.35 -18.14
N VAL A 291 15.41 -1.37 -18.96
CA VAL A 291 16.31 -1.27 -20.12
C VAL A 291 15.84 -0.17 -21.09
N LYS A 292 14.55 -0.11 -21.32
CA LYS A 292 13.96 0.94 -22.18
C LYS A 292 14.16 2.33 -21.58
N PHE A 293 13.94 2.51 -20.27
CA PHE A 293 14.20 3.77 -19.60
C PHE A 293 15.62 4.28 -19.87
N PHE A 294 16.64 3.43 -19.70
CA PHE A 294 18.04 3.81 -19.95
C PHE A 294 18.36 4.08 -21.43
N ARG A 295 17.55 3.64 -22.37
CA ARG A 295 17.69 3.89 -23.82
C ARG A 295 16.91 5.10 -24.32
N LEU A 296 16.11 5.76 -23.47
CA LEU A 296 15.39 6.97 -23.85
C LEU A 296 16.34 8.13 -24.17
N PRO A 297 15.96 9.04 -25.06
CA PRO A 297 16.56 10.36 -25.15
C PRO A 297 16.52 11.07 -23.79
N ARG A 298 17.55 11.85 -23.48
CA ARG A 298 17.70 12.52 -22.17
C ARG A 298 16.45 13.27 -21.69
N PRO A 299 15.75 14.09 -22.52
CA PRO A 299 14.57 14.81 -22.06
C PRO A 299 13.42 13.88 -21.63
N GLU A 300 13.18 12.79 -22.38
CA GLU A 300 12.16 11.80 -22.06
C GLU A 300 12.55 10.97 -20.84
N GLN A 301 13.83 10.63 -20.72
CA GLN A 301 14.37 9.93 -19.56
C GLN A 301 14.22 10.78 -18.29
N GLU A 302 14.52 12.07 -18.36
CA GLU A 302 14.34 13.00 -17.25
C GLU A 302 12.89 13.09 -16.82
N GLN A 303 11.95 13.23 -17.76
CA GLN A 303 10.51 13.24 -17.48
C GLN A 303 9.99 11.92 -16.88
N SER A 304 10.61 10.80 -17.23
CA SER A 304 10.19 9.46 -16.80
C SER A 304 10.84 9.00 -15.51
N LEU A 305 11.82 9.74 -14.96
CA LEU A 305 12.59 9.33 -13.78
C LEU A 305 11.71 9.03 -12.56
N GLY A 306 10.69 9.85 -12.31
CA GLY A 306 9.75 9.62 -11.21
C GLY A 306 9.03 8.28 -11.32
N VAL A 307 8.56 7.93 -12.53
CA VAL A 307 7.88 6.65 -12.79
C VAL A 307 8.86 5.47 -12.70
N PHE A 308 10.10 5.65 -13.16
CA PHE A 308 11.14 4.63 -12.95
C PHE A 308 11.41 4.38 -11.47
N CYS A 309 11.37 5.43 -10.64
CA CYS A 309 11.48 5.29 -9.19
C CYS A 309 10.28 4.58 -8.56
N LEU A 310 9.05 4.74 -9.09
CA LEU A 310 7.89 3.96 -8.66
C LEU A 310 8.05 2.47 -9.02
N LEU A 311 8.64 2.16 -10.17
CA LEU A 311 8.97 0.77 -10.52
C LEU A 311 9.92 0.15 -9.51
N LEU A 312 10.99 0.88 -9.15
CA LEU A 312 11.96 0.43 -8.13
C LEU A 312 11.31 0.27 -6.75
N LEU A 313 10.40 1.20 -6.37
CA LEU A 313 9.71 1.13 -5.09
C LEU A 313 8.97 -0.21 -4.93
N GLY A 314 8.11 -0.59 -5.88
CA GLY A 314 7.33 -1.82 -5.77
C GLY A 314 8.19 -3.09 -5.81
N ILE A 315 9.30 -3.09 -6.58
CA ILE A 315 10.26 -4.21 -6.58
C ILE A 315 10.94 -4.31 -5.20
N PHE A 316 11.41 -3.21 -4.64
CA PHE A 316 12.08 -3.19 -3.34
C PHE A 316 11.12 -3.53 -2.20
N GLU A 317 9.85 -3.10 -2.27
CA GLU A 317 8.82 -3.51 -1.32
C GLU A 317 8.68 -5.03 -1.28
N GLN A 318 8.60 -5.69 -2.44
CA GLN A 318 8.50 -7.14 -2.49
C GLN A 318 9.75 -7.83 -1.95
N MET A 319 10.94 -7.29 -2.21
CA MET A 319 12.19 -7.81 -1.63
C MET A 319 12.21 -7.65 -0.10
N LEU A 320 11.76 -6.52 0.41
CA LEU A 320 11.69 -6.26 1.85
C LEU A 320 10.67 -7.16 2.54
N ILE A 321 9.51 -7.38 1.93
CA ILE A 321 8.51 -8.35 2.43
C ILE A 321 9.12 -9.75 2.48
N GLY A 322 9.83 -10.17 1.43
CA GLY A 322 10.53 -11.46 1.40
C GLY A 322 11.52 -11.60 2.56
N LEU A 323 12.36 -10.59 2.79
CA LEU A 323 13.30 -10.57 3.90
C LEU A 323 12.61 -10.64 5.28
N GLY A 324 11.45 -10.01 5.43
CA GLY A 324 10.74 -9.96 6.71
C GLY A 324 9.79 -11.13 6.94
N ARG A 325 9.36 -11.87 5.91
CA ARG A 325 8.24 -12.82 6.01
C ARG A 325 8.54 -14.23 5.48
N LEU A 326 9.70 -14.47 4.89
CA LEU A 326 10.07 -15.81 4.38
C LEU A 326 9.96 -16.90 5.46
N HIS A 327 10.25 -16.57 6.72
CA HIS A 327 10.13 -17.50 7.86
C HIS A 327 8.71 -18.05 8.06
N LEU A 328 7.67 -17.37 7.52
CA LEU A 328 6.28 -17.84 7.51
C LEU A 328 5.98 -18.81 6.36
N GLY A 329 6.99 -19.12 5.54
CA GLY A 329 6.89 -19.99 4.37
C GLY A 329 6.55 -19.24 3.08
N VAL A 330 6.93 -19.83 1.93
CA VAL A 330 6.74 -19.23 0.60
C VAL A 330 5.28 -18.94 0.28
N GLY A 331 4.34 -19.75 0.78
CA GLY A 331 2.90 -19.53 0.59
C GLY A 331 2.39 -18.20 1.15
N ASN A 332 3.08 -17.64 2.16
CA ASN A 332 2.71 -16.34 2.73
C ASN A 332 2.91 -15.17 1.75
N ALA A 333 3.72 -15.35 0.70
CA ALA A 333 3.88 -14.37 -0.37
C ALA A 333 2.56 -14.05 -1.10
N ALA A 334 1.62 -15.00 -1.11
CA ALA A 334 0.31 -14.86 -1.73
C ALA A 334 -0.74 -14.16 -0.83
N SER A 335 -0.34 -13.60 0.34
CA SER A 335 -1.24 -12.83 1.19
C SER A 335 -1.74 -11.58 0.46
N SER A 336 -3.06 -11.35 0.47
CA SER A 336 -3.72 -10.26 -0.26
C SER A 336 -3.21 -8.88 0.15
N ARG A 337 -2.80 -8.70 1.41
CA ARG A 337 -2.28 -7.43 1.95
C ARG A 337 -0.99 -6.96 1.28
N TYR A 338 -0.15 -7.86 0.75
CA TYR A 338 1.11 -7.47 0.12
C TYR A 338 0.93 -6.96 -1.31
N ALA A 339 -0.16 -7.31 -1.97
CA ALA A 339 -0.45 -6.90 -3.34
C ALA A 339 -0.43 -5.38 -3.51
N THR A 340 -0.98 -4.61 -2.55
CA THR A 340 -1.01 -3.14 -2.59
C THR A 340 0.36 -2.52 -2.80
N LEU A 341 1.39 -3.02 -2.10
CA LEU A 341 2.75 -2.47 -2.16
C LEU A 341 3.43 -2.76 -3.50
N THR A 342 3.14 -3.92 -4.09
CA THR A 342 3.79 -4.37 -5.32
C THR A 342 3.07 -3.95 -6.60
N MET A 343 1.76 -3.69 -6.57
CA MET A 343 0.97 -3.24 -7.72
C MET A 343 1.51 -1.95 -8.36
N ILE A 344 2.14 -1.08 -7.56
CA ILE A 344 2.71 0.17 -8.07
C ILE A 344 3.81 -0.09 -9.12
N SER A 345 4.57 -1.19 -9.00
CA SER A 345 5.58 -1.55 -10.00
C SER A 345 4.96 -1.98 -11.33
N VAL A 346 3.82 -2.70 -11.29
CA VAL A 346 3.07 -3.07 -12.50
C VAL A 346 2.59 -1.82 -13.22
N VAL A 347 1.96 -0.91 -12.49
CA VAL A 347 1.47 0.37 -13.02
C VAL A 347 2.61 1.20 -13.62
N ALA A 348 3.72 1.32 -12.89
CA ALA A 348 4.89 2.06 -13.35
C ALA A 348 5.51 1.44 -14.62
N ALA A 349 5.61 0.11 -14.70
CA ALA A 349 6.10 -0.58 -15.89
C ALA A 349 5.19 -0.35 -17.10
N LEU A 350 3.87 -0.44 -16.93
CA LEU A 350 2.91 -0.16 -18.00
C LEU A 350 3.02 1.29 -18.50
N ILE A 351 3.17 2.26 -17.59
CA ILE A 351 3.38 3.65 -17.95
C ILE A 351 4.69 3.80 -18.75
N LEU A 352 5.82 3.27 -18.25
CA LEU A 352 7.11 3.33 -18.93
C LEU A 352 7.04 2.69 -20.33
N LEU A 353 6.46 1.51 -20.44
CA LEU A 353 6.30 0.81 -21.71
C LEU A 353 5.43 1.62 -22.70
N SER A 354 4.38 2.27 -22.21
CA SER A 354 3.45 3.05 -23.02
C SER A 354 4.06 4.36 -23.52
N THR A 355 4.93 5.01 -22.75
CA THR A 355 5.61 6.26 -23.20
C THR A 355 6.60 6.02 -24.33
N TYR A 356 7.16 4.82 -24.46
CA TYR A 356 8.06 4.46 -25.57
C TYR A 356 7.36 4.26 -26.91
N THR A 357 6.05 4.35 -26.93
CA THR A 357 5.26 4.09 -28.15
C THR A 357 5.09 5.33 -29.03
N ARG A 358 5.71 6.48 -28.69
CA ARG A 358 5.75 7.63 -29.60
C ARG A 358 6.37 7.21 -30.94
N GLY A 359 5.51 6.79 -31.88
CA GLY A 359 5.88 6.34 -33.22
C GLY A 359 5.76 4.83 -33.50
N SER A 360 5.51 3.96 -32.53
CA SER A 360 5.31 2.52 -32.78
C SER A 360 3.96 2.02 -32.28
N ARG A 361 3.05 1.74 -33.19
CA ARG A 361 1.72 1.15 -32.91
C ARG A 361 1.83 -0.21 -32.21
N ILE A 362 2.93 -0.94 -32.43
CA ILE A 362 3.16 -2.29 -31.86
C ILE A 362 3.30 -2.20 -30.34
N TYR A 363 4.10 -1.28 -29.80
CA TYR A 363 4.26 -1.14 -28.33
C TYR A 363 2.98 -0.67 -27.65
N ALA A 364 2.21 0.23 -28.29
CA ALA A 364 0.90 0.63 -27.78
C ALA A 364 -0.06 -0.58 -27.72
N ALA A 365 -0.12 -1.37 -28.76
CA ALA A 365 -0.93 -2.59 -28.80
C ALA A 365 -0.50 -3.59 -27.72
N LEU A 366 0.80 -3.82 -27.54
CA LEU A 366 1.34 -4.68 -26.49
C LEU A 366 0.97 -4.17 -25.09
N ALA A 367 1.12 -2.89 -24.81
CA ALA A 367 0.75 -2.30 -23.52
C ALA A 367 -0.76 -2.45 -23.24
N ILE A 368 -1.61 -2.27 -24.25
CA ILE A 368 -3.06 -2.46 -24.16
C ILE A 368 -3.40 -3.93 -23.91
N LEU A 369 -2.76 -4.86 -24.63
CA LEU A 369 -3.00 -6.29 -24.47
C LEU A 369 -2.56 -6.78 -23.07
N LEU A 370 -1.37 -6.36 -22.63
CA LEU A 370 -0.87 -6.65 -21.28
C LEU A 370 -1.78 -6.06 -20.19
N GLY A 371 -2.13 -4.78 -20.32
CA GLY A 371 -3.03 -4.11 -19.42
C GLY A 371 -4.41 -4.77 -19.39
N GLY A 372 -4.96 -5.14 -20.55
CA GLY A 372 -6.24 -5.85 -20.66
C GLY A 372 -6.21 -7.23 -20.00
N GLY A 373 -5.13 -7.99 -20.22
CA GLY A 373 -4.92 -9.29 -19.55
C GLY A 373 -4.88 -9.15 -18.03
N ILE A 374 -4.07 -8.22 -17.51
CA ILE A 374 -3.97 -7.92 -16.08
C ILE A 374 -5.34 -7.52 -15.51
N CYS A 375 -6.08 -6.63 -16.18
CA CYS A 375 -7.44 -6.24 -15.77
C CYS A 375 -8.40 -7.41 -15.73
N SER A 376 -8.30 -8.35 -16.67
CA SER A 376 -9.18 -9.53 -16.68
C SER A 376 -8.97 -10.38 -15.43
N PHE A 377 -7.73 -10.56 -14.99
CA PHE A 377 -7.44 -11.25 -13.72
C PHE A 377 -7.94 -10.46 -12.50
N ALA A 378 -7.76 -9.15 -12.47
CA ALA A 378 -8.27 -8.31 -11.37
C ALA A 378 -9.81 -8.41 -11.28
N ILE A 379 -10.53 -8.32 -12.39
CA ILE A 379 -11.99 -8.46 -12.42
C ILE A 379 -12.43 -9.86 -11.97
N LEU A 380 -11.71 -10.91 -12.35
CA LEU A 380 -12.00 -12.28 -11.91
C LEU A 380 -11.79 -12.41 -10.40
N ALA A 381 -10.72 -11.83 -9.87
CA ALA A 381 -10.44 -11.79 -8.43
C ALA A 381 -11.55 -11.05 -7.68
N ASP A 382 -11.99 -9.89 -8.18
CA ASP A 382 -13.07 -9.10 -7.60
C ASP A 382 -14.38 -9.89 -7.56
N TYR A 383 -14.70 -10.63 -8.62
CA TYR A 383 -15.89 -11.46 -8.69
C TYR A 383 -15.87 -12.61 -7.67
N GLU A 384 -14.74 -13.26 -7.50
CA GLU A 384 -14.60 -14.34 -6.54
C GLU A 384 -14.65 -13.79 -5.10
N GLU A 385 -13.96 -12.70 -4.80
CA GLU A 385 -14.02 -12.08 -3.47
C GLU A 385 -15.44 -11.62 -3.11
N ALA A 386 -16.19 -11.08 -4.06
CA ALA A 386 -17.59 -10.70 -3.83
C ALA A 386 -18.48 -11.88 -3.38
N LYS A 387 -18.16 -13.12 -3.77
CA LYS A 387 -18.88 -14.31 -3.27
C LYS A 387 -18.62 -14.59 -1.78
N MET A 388 -17.51 -14.10 -1.24
CA MET A 388 -17.12 -14.29 0.15
C MET A 388 -17.78 -13.30 1.12
N GLU A 389 -18.47 -12.24 0.63
CA GLU A 389 -19.07 -11.17 1.46
C GLU A 389 -19.95 -11.73 2.59
N THR A 390 -20.81 -12.69 2.27
CA THR A 390 -21.74 -13.28 3.27
C THR A 390 -20.95 -14.06 4.36
N ALA A 391 -19.94 -14.82 3.97
CA ALA A 391 -19.12 -15.58 4.94
C ALA A 391 -18.32 -14.63 5.84
N ARG A 392 -17.76 -13.55 5.28
CA ARG A 392 -17.04 -12.54 6.03
C ARG A 392 -17.95 -11.78 7.01
N MET A 393 -19.14 -11.40 6.59
CA MET A 393 -20.12 -10.76 7.47
C MET A 393 -20.55 -11.70 8.60
N GLN A 394 -20.78 -13.00 8.32
CA GLN A 394 -21.09 -13.99 9.36
C GLN A 394 -19.95 -14.14 10.35
N TYR A 395 -18.70 -14.15 9.88
CA TYR A 395 -17.52 -14.18 10.75
C TYR A 395 -17.49 -12.94 11.65
N ALA A 396 -17.62 -11.75 11.11
CA ALA A 396 -17.63 -10.50 11.88
C ALA A 396 -18.78 -10.45 12.91
N GLN A 397 -19.98 -10.93 12.57
CA GLN A 397 -21.11 -11.06 13.50
C GLN A 397 -20.83 -12.08 14.62
N ASN A 398 -20.10 -13.16 14.31
CA ASN A 398 -19.69 -14.12 15.34
C ASN A 398 -18.72 -13.48 16.34
N LEU A 399 -17.76 -12.68 15.86
CA LEU A 399 -16.86 -11.92 16.73
C LEU A 399 -17.62 -10.96 17.64
N GLN A 400 -18.61 -10.24 17.13
CA GLN A 400 -19.47 -9.37 17.94
C GLN A 400 -20.19 -10.16 19.04
N ARG A 401 -20.66 -11.38 18.73
CA ARG A 401 -21.32 -12.27 19.71
C ARG A 401 -20.36 -12.69 20.82
N ILE A 402 -19.15 -13.10 20.48
CA ILE A 402 -18.11 -13.48 21.44
C ILE A 402 -17.83 -12.30 22.38
N LEU A 403 -17.57 -11.12 21.84
CA LEU A 403 -17.21 -9.93 22.64
C LEU A 403 -18.36 -9.46 23.54
N ARG A 404 -19.62 -9.57 23.08
CA ARG A 404 -20.81 -9.23 23.90
C ARG A 404 -21.16 -10.29 24.92
N GLY A 405 -20.72 -11.53 24.76
CA GLY A 405 -21.04 -12.66 25.62
C GLY A 405 -20.49 -12.56 27.07
N GLY A 406 -19.62 -11.59 27.32
CA GLY A 406 -19.19 -11.13 28.64
C GLY A 406 -17.95 -11.85 29.20
N GLN A 407 -17.72 -13.12 28.94
CA GLN A 407 -16.52 -13.83 29.40
C GLN A 407 -15.70 -14.31 28.21
N ILE A 408 -14.59 -13.63 27.94
CA ILE A 408 -13.65 -13.99 26.88
C ILE A 408 -12.67 -15.01 27.45
N THR A 409 -12.47 -16.11 26.74
CA THR A 409 -11.64 -17.24 27.16
C THR A 409 -10.43 -17.44 26.25
N GLU A 410 -9.48 -18.29 26.67
CA GLU A 410 -8.35 -18.69 25.83
C GLU A 410 -8.79 -19.30 24.48
N ALA A 411 -9.92 -20.00 24.42
CA ALA A 411 -10.45 -20.56 23.18
C ALA A 411 -10.93 -19.49 22.19
N ASP A 412 -11.29 -18.31 22.67
CA ASP A 412 -11.77 -17.21 21.83
C ASP A 412 -10.63 -16.47 21.11
N LYS A 413 -9.38 -16.60 21.58
CA LYS A 413 -8.19 -15.97 20.98
C LYS A 413 -8.04 -16.33 19.51
N ALA A 414 -8.23 -17.59 19.15
CA ALA A 414 -8.13 -18.06 17.77
C ALA A 414 -9.17 -17.38 16.86
N ASN A 415 -10.39 -17.18 17.38
CA ASN A 415 -11.44 -16.47 16.63
C ASN A 415 -11.18 -14.97 16.52
N LEU A 416 -10.57 -14.36 17.55
CA LEU A 416 -10.25 -12.93 17.59
C LEU A 416 -8.91 -12.61 16.90
N GLU A 417 -8.21 -13.64 16.44
CA GLU A 417 -6.91 -13.55 15.71
C GLU A 417 -5.87 -12.72 16.48
N TRP A 418 -5.86 -12.84 17.82
CA TRP A 418 -4.91 -12.13 18.68
C TRP A 418 -4.43 -13.01 19.84
N ASP A 419 -3.11 -13.15 19.99
CA ASP A 419 -2.51 -14.11 20.93
C ASP A 419 -2.53 -13.65 22.39
N ASN A 420 -2.64 -12.33 22.65
CA ASN A 420 -2.63 -11.79 24.00
C ASN A 420 -4.06 -11.61 24.53
N LEU A 421 -4.49 -12.54 25.41
CA LEU A 421 -5.82 -12.49 26.05
C LEU A 421 -6.00 -11.24 26.92
N GLU A 422 -4.94 -10.77 27.59
CA GLU A 422 -5.01 -9.59 28.46
C GLU A 422 -5.35 -8.33 27.66
N ASP A 423 -4.75 -8.17 26.48
CA ASP A 423 -5.08 -7.05 25.57
C ASP A 423 -6.53 -7.11 25.10
N ILE A 424 -7.06 -8.31 24.79
CA ILE A 424 -8.44 -8.49 24.37
C ILE A 424 -9.39 -8.11 25.51
N VAL A 425 -9.16 -8.65 26.72
CA VAL A 425 -10.02 -8.41 27.88
C VAL A 425 -9.99 -6.95 28.29
N SER A 426 -8.79 -6.37 28.49
CA SER A 426 -8.65 -4.95 28.86
C SER A 426 -9.16 -4.02 27.76
N GLY A 427 -8.87 -4.31 26.52
CA GLY A 427 -9.37 -3.56 25.37
C GLY A 427 -10.89 -3.61 25.26
N ASN A 428 -11.51 -4.77 25.47
CA ASN A 428 -12.97 -4.90 25.45
C ASN A 428 -13.64 -4.11 26.58
N GLU A 429 -13.00 -4.01 27.74
CA GLU A 429 -13.46 -3.13 28.84
C GLU A 429 -13.38 -1.66 28.45
N VAL A 430 -12.29 -1.23 27.81
CA VAL A 430 -12.14 0.13 27.26
C VAL A 430 -13.29 0.44 26.27
N LEU A 431 -13.58 -0.47 25.34
CA LEU A 431 -14.67 -0.29 24.38
C LEU A 431 -16.02 -0.12 25.07
N LYS A 432 -16.32 -0.95 26.08
CA LYS A 432 -17.57 -0.87 26.87
C LYS A 432 -17.65 0.43 27.66
N GLN A 433 -16.58 0.78 28.38
CA GLN A 433 -16.56 1.96 29.23
C GLN A 433 -16.79 3.27 28.48
N HIS A 434 -16.28 3.35 27.28
CA HIS A 434 -16.37 4.56 26.44
C HIS A 434 -17.44 4.50 25.36
N GLY A 435 -18.22 3.42 25.25
CA GLY A 435 -19.27 3.24 24.25
C GLY A 435 -18.71 3.28 22.81
N LEU A 436 -17.63 2.52 22.55
CA LEU A 436 -16.91 2.53 21.29
C LEU A 436 -17.22 1.30 20.45
N SER A 437 -17.03 1.41 19.12
CA SER A 437 -17.11 0.31 18.17
C SER A 437 -18.46 -0.44 18.31
N LEU A 438 -18.44 -1.75 18.55
CA LEU A 438 -19.65 -2.58 18.71
C LEU A 438 -20.55 -2.19 19.91
N TYR A 439 -20.08 -1.36 20.83
CA TYR A 439 -20.82 -0.83 21.97
C TYR A 439 -21.40 0.57 21.74
N ASP A 440 -21.16 1.19 20.58
CA ASP A 440 -21.82 2.44 20.21
C ASP A 440 -23.30 2.17 19.91
N GLU A 441 -24.19 2.77 20.69
CA GLU A 441 -25.63 2.60 20.55
C GLU A 441 -26.20 3.13 19.23
N LYS A 442 -25.52 4.11 18.62
CA LYS A 442 -25.92 4.73 17.35
C LYS A 442 -25.55 3.89 16.13
N SER A 443 -24.51 3.09 16.23
CA SER A 443 -24.02 2.25 15.12
C SER A 443 -24.74 0.90 15.02
N ASN A 444 -25.69 0.61 15.92
CA ASN A 444 -26.34 -0.69 16.01
C ASN A 444 -27.85 -0.59 15.69
N PRO A 445 -28.28 -0.74 14.42
CA PRO A 445 -29.67 -0.63 14.00
C PRO A 445 -30.58 -1.78 14.47
N SER A 446 -30.11 -2.70 15.34
CA SER A 446 -30.87 -3.87 15.83
C SER A 446 -31.50 -3.68 17.22
N ARG A 447 -31.78 -2.42 17.62
CA ARG A 447 -32.74 -2.08 18.68
C ARG A 447 -33.94 -1.34 18.18
#